data_6363e1735fbc019d65755f942daee66a
#
_entry.id   6363e1735fbc019d65755f942daee66a
#
_cell.length_a   1.000
_cell.length_b   1.000
_cell.length_c   1.000
_cell.angle_alpha   90.00
_cell.angle_beta   90.00
_cell.angle_gamma   90.00
#
_symmetry.space_group_name_H-M   'P 1'
#
loop_
_entity.id
_entity.type
_entity.pdbx_description
1 polymer ?
#
loop_
_entity_poly.entity_id
_entity_poly.type
_entity_poly.pdbx_seq_one_letter_code
_entity_poly.pdbx_strand_id
1 'polypeptide(L)'
;LLNFPRNHPKKLINGNPARYLIITGESSVDFNKYKKEKEHLNKDGNELKVILGTQAAGEGLNIFNVRGIHILDPWHHLNRLEQIVGRGLRNCSHKNLPLEERNLTVFLYVVTYPRNKKETLDIKMYRKSEEKSINVAEVQRELKSMAVDCQLNMEGNVYTGDKWNTPIKIKDLHGIEREIVIGDKSNSRMCDYMDECEYKCYGREVGDVGDVGDGMNNSTYSLDFSKHDIKSVIKILKKIFKNSKEISFKLERITKYVQEINETITDKIIYKA
;
A
#
# COMPACT_ATOMS: atom_id res chain seq x y z
N LEU A 1 -18.93 20.58 0.72
CA LEU A 1 -19.69 19.45 1.29
C LEU A 1 -21.16 19.67 1.02
N LEU A 2 -21.74 18.89 0.12
CA LEU A 2 -23.16 18.97 -0.21
C LEU A 2 -23.95 18.22 0.85
N ASN A 3 -24.98 18.85 1.40
CA ASN A 3 -25.96 18.19 2.26
C ASN A 3 -27.01 17.52 1.36
N PHE A 4 -27.61 16.41 1.85
CA PHE A 4 -28.75 15.81 1.16
C PHE A 4 -29.84 16.88 0.88
N PRO A 5 -30.52 16.81 -0.29
CA PRO A 5 -31.62 17.74 -0.60
C PRO A 5 -32.64 17.75 0.52
N ARG A 6 -33.21 18.89 0.81
CA ARG A 6 -34.10 19.15 1.96
C ARG A 6 -35.34 18.24 2.02
N ASN A 7 -35.71 17.55 0.96
CA ASN A 7 -36.93 16.75 0.83
C ASN A 7 -36.77 15.25 1.11
N HIS A 8 -35.56 14.77 1.46
CA HIS A 8 -35.39 13.38 1.91
C HIS A 8 -35.33 13.34 3.45
N PRO A 9 -35.92 12.30 4.07
CA PRO A 9 -35.77 12.10 5.51
C PRO A 9 -34.29 12.01 5.83
N LYS A 10 -33.80 12.98 6.60
CA LYS A 10 -32.41 13.03 7.02
C LYS A 10 -32.11 11.81 7.85
N LYS A 11 -31.43 10.82 7.30
CA LYS A 11 -30.92 9.72 8.10
C LYS A 11 -29.79 10.27 8.95
N LEU A 12 -30.06 10.45 10.23
CA LEU A 12 -29.07 10.91 11.19
C LEU A 12 -28.11 9.75 11.51
N ILE A 13 -26.83 10.04 11.51
CA ILE A 13 -25.78 9.17 12.02
C ILE A 13 -25.24 9.84 13.27
N ASN A 14 -25.46 9.25 14.43
CA ASN A 14 -25.09 9.83 15.72
C ASN A 14 -25.59 11.29 15.90
N GLY A 15 -26.82 11.57 15.45
CA GLY A 15 -27.42 12.93 15.54
C GLY A 15 -26.98 13.90 14.42
N ASN A 16 -26.01 13.56 13.59
CA ASN A 16 -25.53 14.41 12.49
C ASN A 16 -26.07 13.96 11.14
N PRO A 17 -26.35 14.88 10.19
CA PRO A 17 -26.74 14.51 8.84
C PRO A 17 -25.58 13.80 8.12
N ALA A 18 -25.89 12.70 7.42
CA ALA A 18 -24.92 12.06 6.55
C ALA A 18 -24.48 13.02 5.44
N ARG A 19 -23.19 13.25 5.32
CA ARG A 19 -22.59 14.13 4.31
C ARG A 19 -21.95 13.30 3.19
N TYR A 20 -21.99 13.83 2.00
CA TYR A 20 -21.33 13.23 0.85
C TYR A 20 -20.52 14.27 0.08
N LEU A 21 -19.53 13.79 -0.67
CA LEU A 21 -18.68 14.58 -1.55
C LEU A 21 -18.75 13.98 -2.95
N ILE A 22 -18.88 14.82 -3.96
CA ILE A 22 -18.80 14.42 -5.37
C ILE A 22 -17.46 14.86 -5.93
N ILE A 23 -16.72 13.91 -6.55
CA ILE A 23 -15.44 14.17 -7.19
C ILE A 23 -15.57 13.89 -8.67
N THR A 24 -15.53 14.98 -9.45
CA THR A 24 -15.50 14.97 -10.91
C THR A 24 -14.21 15.65 -11.40
N GLY A 25 -13.97 15.68 -12.71
CA GLY A 25 -12.80 16.36 -13.28
C GLY A 25 -12.68 17.84 -12.89
N GLU A 26 -13.81 18.49 -12.59
CA GLU A 26 -13.88 19.91 -12.25
C GLU A 26 -13.92 20.23 -10.76
N SER A 27 -14.22 19.24 -9.90
CA SER A 27 -14.56 19.47 -8.47
C SER A 27 -13.47 19.06 -7.46
N SER A 28 -12.21 19.01 -7.86
CA SER A 28 -11.08 18.64 -6.98
C SER A 28 -10.84 19.60 -5.80
N VAL A 29 -11.33 20.83 -5.90
CA VAL A 29 -11.14 21.91 -4.90
C VAL A 29 -11.80 21.54 -3.56
N ASP A 30 -13.00 20.99 -3.56
CA ASP A 30 -13.74 20.62 -2.36
C ASP A 30 -13.08 19.45 -1.60
N PHE A 31 -12.47 18.51 -2.32
CA PHE A 31 -11.75 17.41 -1.72
C PHE A 31 -10.48 17.87 -0.99
N ASN A 32 -9.73 18.78 -1.59
CA ASN A 32 -8.52 19.33 -0.98
C ASN A 32 -8.84 20.12 0.30
N LYS A 33 -9.95 20.87 0.29
CA LYS A 33 -10.44 21.57 1.47
C LYS A 33 -10.83 20.59 2.59
N TYR A 34 -11.61 19.54 2.26
CA TYR A 34 -11.97 18.48 3.20
C TYR A 34 -10.73 17.83 3.79
N LYS A 35 -9.77 17.45 2.96
CA LYS A 35 -8.54 16.79 3.38
C LYS A 35 -7.75 17.64 4.38
N LYS A 36 -7.62 18.92 4.12
CA LYS A 36 -6.88 19.86 4.97
C LYS A 36 -7.57 20.12 6.32
N GLU A 37 -8.89 20.27 6.29
CA GLU A 37 -9.64 20.77 7.44
C GLU A 37 -10.27 19.68 8.30
N LYS A 38 -10.70 18.56 7.69
CA LYS A 38 -11.63 17.61 8.32
C LYS A 38 -11.25 16.14 8.26
N GLU A 39 -10.30 15.74 7.42
CA GLU A 39 -9.95 14.33 7.24
C GLU A 39 -9.49 13.69 8.56
N HIS A 40 -8.73 14.41 9.37
CA HIS A 40 -8.24 13.94 10.67
C HIS A 40 -9.36 13.72 11.71
N LEU A 41 -10.52 14.38 11.53
CA LEU A 41 -11.70 14.24 12.39
C LEU A 41 -12.64 13.14 11.91
N ASN A 42 -12.43 12.61 10.70
CA ASN A 42 -13.35 11.69 10.03
C ASN A 42 -13.03 10.21 10.30
N LYS A 43 -12.58 9.87 11.49
CA LYS A 43 -12.27 8.48 11.86
C LYS A 43 -13.50 7.57 11.70
N ASP A 44 -14.66 8.02 12.14
CA ASP A 44 -15.90 7.24 12.18
C ASP A 44 -16.88 7.60 11.05
N GLY A 45 -16.46 8.38 10.07
CA GLY A 45 -17.32 8.83 8.97
C GLY A 45 -18.34 9.92 9.37
N ASN A 46 -18.15 10.58 10.52
CA ASN A 46 -19.08 11.60 11.01
C ASN A 46 -19.02 12.90 10.21
N GLU A 47 -17.86 13.26 9.69
CA GLU A 47 -17.69 14.46 8.86
C GLU A 47 -18.02 14.21 7.39
N LEU A 48 -17.64 13.03 6.86
CA LEU A 48 -17.89 12.63 5.49
C LEU A 48 -18.18 11.14 5.44
N LYS A 49 -19.39 10.76 5.03
CA LYS A 49 -19.82 9.36 5.00
C LYS A 49 -19.62 8.71 3.64
N VAL A 50 -19.84 9.44 2.56
CA VAL A 50 -19.82 8.90 1.20
C VAL A 50 -19.04 9.81 0.28
N ILE A 51 -18.19 9.22 -0.54
CA ILE A 51 -17.54 9.88 -1.67
C ILE A 51 -18.10 9.25 -2.94
N LEU A 52 -18.68 10.07 -3.80
CA LEU A 52 -19.12 9.68 -5.14
C LEU A 52 -18.05 10.13 -6.14
N GLY A 53 -17.39 9.19 -6.78
CA GLY A 53 -16.30 9.46 -7.70
C GLY A 53 -16.62 9.02 -9.12
N THR A 54 -16.27 9.85 -10.09
CA THR A 54 -16.17 9.48 -11.50
C THR A 54 -14.76 8.96 -11.81
N GLN A 55 -14.45 8.75 -13.07
CA GLN A 55 -13.10 8.36 -13.51
C GLN A 55 -12.00 9.27 -12.93
N ALA A 56 -12.26 10.55 -12.79
CA ALA A 56 -11.32 11.53 -12.22
C ALA A 56 -10.92 11.22 -10.78
N ALA A 57 -11.77 10.55 -10.00
CA ALA A 57 -11.46 10.10 -8.65
C ALA A 57 -10.50 8.89 -8.61
N GLY A 58 -10.29 8.23 -9.75
CA GLY A 58 -9.37 7.09 -9.88
C GLY A 58 -7.90 7.46 -9.81
N GLU A 59 -7.53 8.75 -9.91
CA GLU A 59 -6.15 9.20 -9.96
C GLU A 59 -5.85 10.30 -8.92
N GLY A 60 -4.63 10.30 -8.38
CA GLY A 60 -4.13 11.37 -7.52
C GLY A 60 -4.71 11.48 -6.11
N LEU A 61 -5.77 10.76 -5.76
CA LEU A 61 -6.41 10.85 -4.46
C LEU A 61 -5.85 9.84 -3.45
N ASN A 62 -5.73 10.28 -2.21
CA ASN A 62 -5.44 9.48 -1.03
C ASN A 62 -6.59 9.66 -0.05
N ILE A 63 -7.30 8.58 0.25
CA ILE A 63 -8.47 8.62 1.13
C ILE A 63 -8.19 7.70 2.31
N PHE A 64 -8.34 8.21 3.54
CA PHE A 64 -8.07 7.47 4.77
C PHE A 64 -9.36 6.91 5.36
N ASN A 65 -9.23 5.81 6.11
CA ASN A 65 -10.30 5.15 6.86
C ASN A 65 -11.49 4.70 5.99
N VAL A 66 -11.25 4.37 4.72
CA VAL A 66 -12.30 3.85 3.82
C VAL A 66 -12.61 2.40 4.20
N ARG A 67 -13.86 2.12 4.58
CA ARG A 67 -14.30 0.78 4.99
C ARG A 67 -15.06 0.02 3.88
N GLY A 68 -15.59 0.72 2.91
CA GLY A 68 -16.32 0.13 1.78
C GLY A 68 -16.05 0.87 0.48
N ILE A 69 -15.87 0.12 -0.58
CA ILE A 69 -15.79 0.64 -1.95
C ILE A 69 -16.87 -0.04 -2.78
N HIS A 70 -17.70 0.77 -3.42
CA HIS A 70 -18.80 0.32 -4.27
C HIS A 70 -18.47 0.68 -5.73
N ILE A 71 -18.26 -0.32 -6.57
CA ILE A 71 -17.94 -0.17 -7.99
C ILE A 71 -19.20 -0.51 -8.78
N LEU A 72 -19.86 0.52 -9.31
CA LEU A 72 -21.16 0.38 -9.98
C LEU A 72 -21.01 -0.08 -11.43
N ASP A 73 -19.94 0.38 -12.10
CA ASP A 73 -19.72 0.07 -13.52
C ASP A 73 -18.51 -0.85 -13.70
N PRO A 74 -18.65 -1.97 -14.41
CA PRO A 74 -17.52 -2.82 -14.76
C PRO A 74 -16.57 -2.12 -15.75
N TRP A 75 -15.34 -2.60 -15.82
CA TRP A 75 -14.34 -2.08 -16.74
C TRP A 75 -13.63 -3.21 -17.50
N HIS A 76 -13.03 -2.87 -18.63
CA HIS A 76 -12.37 -3.82 -19.53
C HIS A 76 -11.08 -4.45 -18.98
N HIS A 77 -10.54 -3.90 -17.87
CA HIS A 77 -9.32 -4.36 -17.22
C HIS A 77 -9.43 -4.26 -15.71
N LEU A 78 -9.02 -5.32 -14.99
CA LEU A 78 -9.02 -5.34 -13.52
C LEU A 78 -8.07 -4.31 -12.91
N ASN A 79 -7.01 -3.91 -13.61
CA ASN A 79 -6.06 -2.89 -13.13
C ASN A 79 -6.75 -1.59 -12.69
N ARG A 80 -7.84 -1.21 -13.37
CA ARG A 80 -8.59 -0.02 -12.95
C ARG A 80 -9.33 -0.23 -11.64
N LEU A 81 -9.90 -1.40 -11.44
CA LEU A 81 -10.52 -1.79 -10.17
C LEU A 81 -9.48 -1.77 -9.04
N GLU A 82 -8.31 -2.34 -9.30
CA GLU A 82 -7.17 -2.34 -8.38
C GLU A 82 -6.70 -0.92 -8.04
N GLN A 83 -6.65 -0.02 -9.01
CA GLN A 83 -6.34 1.39 -8.78
C GLN A 83 -7.37 2.06 -7.86
N ILE A 84 -8.66 1.81 -8.07
CA ILE A 84 -9.73 2.36 -7.22
C ILE A 84 -9.60 1.80 -5.79
N VAL A 85 -9.42 0.50 -5.66
CA VAL A 85 -9.21 -0.15 -4.34
C VAL A 85 -7.97 0.41 -3.66
N GLY A 86 -6.88 0.60 -4.41
CA GLY A 86 -5.65 1.19 -3.92
C GLY A 86 -5.76 2.65 -3.45
N ARG A 87 -6.87 3.37 -3.74
CA ARG A 87 -7.12 4.72 -3.19
C ARG A 87 -7.57 4.66 -1.73
N GLY A 88 -8.33 3.64 -1.37
CA GLY A 88 -8.79 3.41 0.01
C GLY A 88 -7.88 2.50 0.81
N LEU A 89 -7.17 1.58 0.15
CA LEU A 89 -6.29 0.61 0.78
C LEU A 89 -4.82 0.92 0.45
N ARG A 90 -4.21 1.79 1.24
CA ARG A 90 -2.79 2.14 1.15
C ARG A 90 -2.07 1.85 2.44
N ASN A 91 -0.73 1.83 2.38
CA ASN A 91 0.08 1.72 3.57
C ASN A 91 -0.35 2.79 4.60
N CYS A 92 -0.62 2.35 5.82
CA CYS A 92 -1.08 3.18 6.93
C CYS A 92 -2.42 3.91 6.73
N SER A 93 -3.22 3.63 5.66
CA SER A 93 -4.49 4.32 5.43
C SER A 93 -5.54 4.09 6.53
N HIS A 94 -5.43 2.98 7.27
CA HIS A 94 -6.33 2.61 8.36
C HIS A 94 -5.67 2.67 9.75
N LYS A 95 -4.49 3.32 9.89
CA LYS A 95 -3.72 3.33 11.14
C LYS A 95 -4.49 3.88 12.34
N ASN A 96 -5.46 4.76 12.11
CA ASN A 96 -6.27 5.40 13.15
C ASN A 96 -7.45 4.54 13.62
N LEU A 97 -7.71 3.42 12.96
CA LEU A 97 -8.77 2.48 13.33
C LEU A 97 -8.22 1.39 14.25
N PRO A 98 -9.08 0.76 15.08
CA PRO A 98 -8.75 -0.46 15.81
C PRO A 98 -8.26 -1.56 14.84
N LEU A 99 -7.42 -2.47 15.33
CA LEU A 99 -6.79 -3.48 14.48
C LEU A 99 -7.81 -4.33 13.73
N GLU A 100 -8.88 -4.74 14.42
CA GLU A 100 -9.97 -5.53 13.87
C GLU A 100 -10.78 -4.81 12.78
N GLU A 101 -10.72 -3.48 12.74
CA GLU A 101 -11.40 -2.65 11.74
C GLU A 101 -10.50 -2.21 10.58
N ARG A 102 -9.22 -2.59 10.57
CA ARG A 102 -8.28 -2.24 9.50
C ARG A 102 -8.46 -3.11 8.26
N ASN A 103 -9.64 -3.09 7.70
CA ASN A 103 -10.00 -3.81 6.49
C ASN A 103 -10.91 -2.99 5.60
N LEU A 104 -11.05 -3.43 4.36
CA LEU A 104 -11.84 -2.80 3.32
C LEU A 104 -12.71 -3.87 2.65
N THR A 105 -14.01 -3.60 2.51
CA THR A 105 -14.92 -4.44 1.73
C THR A 105 -15.14 -3.83 0.35
N VAL A 106 -14.96 -4.62 -0.70
CA VAL A 106 -15.19 -4.20 -2.09
C VAL A 106 -16.49 -4.83 -2.59
N PHE A 107 -17.38 -4.01 -3.13
CA PHE A 107 -18.66 -4.42 -3.70
C PHE A 107 -18.62 -4.18 -5.21
N LEU A 108 -18.73 -5.24 -5.98
CA LEU A 108 -18.86 -5.19 -7.44
C LEU A 108 -20.33 -5.36 -7.82
N TYR A 109 -20.85 -4.44 -8.58
CA TYR A 109 -22.26 -4.45 -9.01
C TYR A 109 -22.37 -4.88 -10.45
N VAL A 110 -23.44 -5.63 -10.74
CA VAL A 110 -23.80 -6.08 -12.09
C VAL A 110 -25.29 -5.94 -12.30
N VAL A 111 -25.70 -5.55 -13.47
CA VAL A 111 -27.10 -5.60 -13.90
C VAL A 111 -27.42 -7.03 -14.29
N THR A 112 -28.56 -7.57 -13.82
CA THR A 112 -29.04 -8.91 -14.16
C THR A 112 -30.48 -8.85 -14.66
N TYR A 113 -30.86 -9.80 -15.51
CA TYR A 113 -32.24 -9.96 -15.97
C TYR A 113 -32.96 -11.01 -15.11
N PRO A 114 -33.99 -10.64 -14.32
CA PRO A 114 -34.64 -11.57 -13.38
C PRO A 114 -35.20 -12.83 -13.95
N ARG A 115 -35.56 -12.81 -15.24
CA ARG A 115 -36.24 -13.94 -15.94
C ARG A 115 -35.43 -14.55 -17.08
N ASN A 116 -34.23 -14.03 -17.33
CA ASN A 116 -33.42 -14.48 -18.46
C ASN A 116 -32.11 -15.05 -17.98
N LYS A 117 -31.78 -16.28 -18.42
CA LYS A 117 -30.48 -16.93 -18.11
C LYS A 117 -29.33 -16.41 -18.97
N LYS A 118 -29.58 -15.43 -19.86
CA LYS A 118 -28.52 -14.86 -20.69
C LYS A 118 -27.58 -13.99 -19.86
N GLU A 119 -26.32 -14.17 -20.13
CA GLU A 119 -25.25 -13.35 -19.56
C GLU A 119 -25.44 -11.88 -19.94
N THR A 120 -25.39 -10.99 -18.95
CA THR A 120 -25.45 -9.54 -19.19
C THR A 120 -24.09 -9.02 -19.64
N LEU A 121 -24.08 -7.81 -20.19
CA LEU A 121 -22.85 -7.16 -20.62
C LEU A 121 -21.87 -6.98 -19.45
N ASP A 122 -22.38 -6.62 -18.28
CA ASP A 122 -21.57 -6.39 -17.09
C ASP A 122 -20.85 -7.66 -16.63
N ILE A 123 -21.57 -8.78 -16.56
CA ILE A 123 -20.98 -10.08 -16.20
C ILE A 123 -19.94 -10.47 -17.25
N LYS A 124 -20.24 -10.31 -18.54
CA LYS A 124 -19.29 -10.59 -19.61
C LYS A 124 -18.03 -9.72 -19.53
N MET A 125 -18.18 -8.47 -19.16
CA MET A 125 -17.03 -7.55 -18.98
C MET A 125 -16.15 -7.99 -17.83
N TYR A 126 -16.70 -8.32 -16.66
CA TYR A 126 -15.92 -8.83 -15.53
C TYR A 126 -15.19 -10.12 -15.91
N ARG A 127 -15.89 -11.10 -16.49
CA ARG A 127 -15.28 -12.36 -16.92
C ARG A 127 -14.13 -12.15 -17.90
N LYS A 128 -14.32 -11.31 -18.93
CA LYS A 128 -13.25 -11.00 -19.88
C LYS A 128 -12.08 -10.22 -19.26
N SER A 129 -12.34 -9.37 -18.29
CA SER A 129 -11.27 -8.65 -17.58
C SER A 129 -10.46 -9.59 -16.69
N GLU A 130 -11.10 -10.60 -16.10
CA GLU A 130 -10.44 -11.65 -15.34
C GLU A 130 -9.58 -12.55 -16.24
N GLU A 131 -10.12 -13.05 -17.36
CA GLU A 131 -9.38 -13.83 -18.37
C GLU A 131 -8.09 -13.09 -18.81
N LYS A 132 -8.19 -11.78 -19.08
CA LYS A 132 -7.02 -10.95 -19.41
C LYS A 132 -6.02 -10.84 -18.25
N SER A 133 -6.51 -10.73 -17.02
CA SER A 133 -5.66 -10.64 -15.85
C SER A 133 -4.89 -11.94 -15.60
N ILE A 134 -5.50 -13.08 -15.85
CA ILE A 134 -4.84 -14.39 -15.78
C ILE A 134 -3.68 -14.44 -16.77
N ASN A 135 -3.94 -14.13 -18.05
CA ASN A 135 -2.89 -14.14 -19.08
C ASN A 135 -1.73 -13.18 -18.76
N VAL A 136 -2.04 -12.01 -18.19
CA VAL A 136 -1.00 -11.04 -17.76
C VAL A 136 -0.24 -11.58 -16.56
N ALA A 137 -0.91 -12.23 -15.63
CA ALA A 137 -0.30 -12.76 -14.41
C ALA A 137 0.66 -13.91 -14.70
N GLU A 138 0.40 -14.76 -15.70
CA GLU A 138 1.34 -15.78 -16.18
C GLU A 138 2.68 -15.14 -16.60
N VAL A 139 2.61 -14.08 -17.41
CA VAL A 139 3.81 -13.35 -17.82
C VAL A 139 4.49 -12.67 -16.63
N GLN A 140 3.71 -12.10 -15.71
CA GLN A 140 4.27 -11.49 -14.50
C GLN A 140 4.96 -12.51 -13.60
N ARG A 141 4.45 -13.73 -13.49
CA ARG A 141 5.07 -14.82 -12.75
C ARG A 141 6.44 -15.17 -13.35
N GLU A 142 6.52 -15.31 -14.67
CA GLU A 142 7.78 -15.55 -15.36
C GLU A 142 8.77 -14.40 -15.15
N LEU A 143 8.32 -13.15 -15.28
CA LEU A 143 9.18 -11.98 -15.03
C LEU A 143 9.69 -11.94 -13.58
N LYS A 144 8.86 -12.26 -12.59
CA LYS A 144 9.28 -12.36 -11.19
C LYS A 144 10.35 -13.41 -11.00
N SER A 145 10.16 -14.60 -11.59
CA SER A 145 11.10 -15.72 -11.47
C SER A 145 12.44 -15.46 -12.16
N MET A 146 12.44 -14.68 -13.26
CA MET A 146 13.64 -14.33 -14.03
C MET A 146 14.31 -13.03 -13.56
N ALA A 147 13.72 -12.29 -12.63
CA ALA A 147 14.26 -11.04 -12.15
C ALA A 147 15.62 -11.25 -11.46
N VAL A 148 16.57 -10.36 -11.70
CA VAL A 148 17.91 -10.41 -11.09
C VAL A 148 17.85 -10.36 -9.57
N ASP A 149 16.85 -9.65 -9.04
CA ASP A 149 16.58 -9.45 -7.61
C ASP A 149 15.49 -10.40 -7.07
N CYS A 150 15.15 -11.44 -7.82
CA CYS A 150 14.09 -12.39 -7.47
C CYS A 150 14.24 -12.92 -6.05
N GLN A 151 15.42 -13.40 -5.67
CA GLN A 151 15.65 -13.97 -4.35
C GLN A 151 15.55 -12.94 -3.22
N LEU A 152 16.00 -11.71 -3.48
CA LEU A 152 15.91 -10.63 -2.49
C LEU A 152 14.46 -10.23 -2.18
N ASN A 153 13.59 -10.33 -3.18
CA ASN A 153 12.20 -9.93 -3.07
C ASN A 153 11.23 -11.09 -2.81
N MET A 154 11.71 -12.33 -2.73
CA MET A 154 10.88 -13.51 -2.57
C MET A 154 9.97 -13.41 -1.34
N GLU A 155 10.52 -13.08 -0.18
CA GLU A 155 9.74 -12.93 1.06
C GLU A 155 8.71 -11.79 1.02
N GLY A 156 8.93 -10.79 0.16
CA GLY A 156 7.99 -9.69 -0.07
C GLY A 156 6.91 -10.01 -1.10
N ASN A 157 7.09 -11.06 -1.89
CA ASN A 157 6.20 -11.45 -2.97
C ASN A 157 5.38 -12.70 -2.68
N VAL A 158 5.76 -13.48 -1.67
CA VAL A 158 5.12 -14.76 -1.31
C VAL A 158 4.80 -14.78 0.17
N TYR A 159 3.53 -14.93 0.48
CA TYR A 159 2.99 -14.93 1.85
C TYR A 159 2.39 -16.32 2.17
N THR A 160 3.25 -17.35 2.15
CA THR A 160 2.89 -18.74 2.46
C THR A 160 3.45 -19.15 3.82
N GLY A 161 3.04 -20.34 4.32
CA GLY A 161 3.50 -20.90 5.59
C GLY A 161 2.66 -20.50 6.81
N ASP A 162 2.95 -21.12 7.94
CA ASP A 162 2.12 -21.08 9.16
C ASP A 162 1.92 -19.67 9.71
N LYS A 163 2.93 -18.80 9.61
CA LYS A 163 2.87 -17.40 10.04
C LYS A 163 1.72 -16.64 9.37
N TRP A 164 1.50 -16.89 8.09
CA TRP A 164 0.52 -16.18 7.28
C TRP A 164 -0.83 -16.90 7.24
N ASN A 165 -0.85 -18.19 7.56
CA ASN A 165 -2.06 -19.01 7.59
C ASN A 165 -2.80 -18.95 8.94
N THR A 166 -2.27 -18.20 9.92
CA THR A 166 -2.95 -18.00 11.20
C THR A 166 -4.18 -17.12 11.02
N PRO A 167 -5.40 -17.59 11.39
CA PRO A 167 -6.61 -16.80 11.29
C PRO A 167 -6.54 -15.55 12.19
N ILE A 168 -6.96 -14.42 11.65
CA ILE A 168 -7.14 -13.19 12.41
C ILE A 168 -8.61 -12.79 12.44
N LYS A 169 -9.05 -12.23 13.56
CA LYS A 169 -10.40 -11.70 13.72
C LYS A 169 -10.48 -10.29 13.18
N ILE A 170 -11.46 -10.05 12.33
CA ILE A 170 -11.77 -8.73 11.78
C ILE A 170 -13.25 -8.41 12.00
N LYS A 171 -13.58 -7.11 12.04
CA LYS A 171 -14.95 -6.60 11.96
C LYS A 171 -15.16 -6.02 10.57
N ASP A 172 -16.14 -6.54 9.85
CA ASP A 172 -16.47 -6.03 8.53
C ASP A 172 -17.13 -4.64 8.57
N LEU A 173 -17.54 -4.12 7.41
CA LEU A 173 -18.21 -2.81 7.30
C LEU A 173 -19.50 -2.71 8.13
N HIS A 174 -20.16 -3.82 8.39
CA HIS A 174 -21.42 -3.89 9.16
C HIS A 174 -21.19 -4.21 10.64
N GLY A 175 -19.92 -4.32 11.08
CA GLY A 175 -19.54 -4.68 12.45
C GLY A 175 -19.64 -6.18 12.74
N ILE A 176 -19.84 -7.02 11.73
CA ILE A 176 -19.91 -8.48 11.88
C ILE A 176 -18.47 -9.01 12.00
N GLU A 177 -18.24 -9.79 13.06
CA GLU A 177 -16.95 -10.44 13.25
C GLU A 177 -16.78 -11.59 12.26
N ARG A 178 -15.61 -11.66 11.64
CA ARG A 178 -15.20 -12.72 10.71
C ARG A 178 -13.77 -13.12 10.98
N GLU A 179 -13.45 -14.37 10.72
CA GLU A 179 -12.08 -14.85 10.69
C GLU A 179 -11.59 -14.89 9.25
N ILE A 180 -10.43 -14.32 9.02
CA ILE A 180 -9.76 -14.32 7.71
C ILE A 180 -8.32 -14.79 7.85
N VAL A 181 -7.80 -15.40 6.79
CA VAL A 181 -6.40 -15.75 6.65
C VAL A 181 -5.78 -14.75 5.67
N ILE A 182 -4.64 -14.17 6.05
CA ILE A 182 -3.95 -13.14 5.24
C ILE A 182 -3.08 -13.77 4.15
N GLY A 183 -2.63 -15.02 4.35
CA GLY A 183 -1.75 -15.71 3.44
C GLY A 183 -2.29 -15.81 2.00
N ASP A 184 -1.39 -16.04 1.09
CA ASP A 184 -1.71 -16.21 -0.33
C ASP A 184 -2.62 -17.41 -0.53
N LYS A 185 -3.61 -17.26 -1.39
CA LYS A 185 -4.56 -18.31 -1.73
C LYS A 185 -4.36 -18.71 -3.19
N SER A 186 -4.33 -20.02 -3.43
CA SER A 186 -4.33 -20.60 -4.78
C SER A 186 -5.40 -19.96 -5.66
N ASN A 187 -5.11 -19.77 -6.91
CA ASN A 187 -6.00 -19.20 -7.92
C ASN A 187 -6.49 -17.76 -7.58
N SER A 188 -5.79 -17.07 -6.67
CA SER A 188 -6.08 -15.67 -6.35
C SER A 188 -5.12 -14.71 -7.07
N ARG A 189 -5.50 -13.44 -7.10
CA ARG A 189 -4.66 -12.37 -7.66
C ARG A 189 -3.29 -12.28 -6.98
N MET A 190 -3.21 -12.53 -5.68
CA MET A 190 -1.95 -12.49 -4.91
C MET A 190 -1.02 -13.63 -5.31
N CYS A 191 -1.59 -14.76 -5.71
CA CYS A 191 -0.89 -15.95 -6.20
C CYS A 191 -0.70 -15.96 -7.73
N ASP A 192 -0.83 -14.82 -8.41
CA ASP A 192 -0.77 -14.69 -9.87
C ASP A 192 -1.73 -15.68 -10.58
N TYR A 193 -2.88 -15.98 -9.96
CA TYR A 193 -3.88 -16.97 -10.41
C TYR A 193 -3.35 -18.39 -10.61
N MET A 194 -2.18 -18.73 -10.03
CA MET A 194 -1.61 -20.07 -10.07
C MET A 194 -2.14 -20.94 -8.95
N ASP A 195 -2.09 -22.25 -9.14
CA ASP A 195 -2.42 -23.23 -8.09
C ASP A 195 -1.41 -23.17 -6.95
N GLU A 196 -0.12 -23.02 -7.30
CA GLU A 196 0.97 -22.86 -6.34
C GLU A 196 1.40 -21.40 -6.27
N CYS A 197 1.41 -20.84 -5.06
CA CYS A 197 1.81 -19.46 -4.84
C CYS A 197 3.34 -19.31 -4.80
N GLU A 198 4.03 -20.33 -4.35
CA GLU A 198 5.49 -20.37 -4.34
C GLU A 198 6.03 -20.55 -5.77
N TYR A 199 7.16 -19.92 -6.05
CA TYR A 199 7.87 -20.07 -7.31
C TYR A 199 9.38 -20.08 -7.06
N LYS A 200 10.13 -20.62 -8.02
CA LYS A 200 11.59 -20.67 -7.96
C LYS A 200 12.18 -19.57 -8.84
N CYS A 201 13.21 -18.92 -8.34
CA CYS A 201 13.97 -17.97 -9.13
C CYS A 201 14.82 -18.72 -10.15
N TYR A 202 14.81 -18.24 -11.42
CA TYR A 202 15.75 -18.70 -12.43
C TYR A 202 17.14 -18.16 -12.11
N GLY A 203 18.14 -18.97 -12.32
CA GLY A 203 19.53 -18.62 -12.06
C GLY A 203 20.19 -19.62 -11.12
N ARG A 204 21.49 -19.47 -10.88
CA ARG A 204 22.19 -20.26 -9.86
C ARG A 204 21.38 -20.09 -8.56
N GLU A 205 21.01 -21.20 -7.95
CA GLU A 205 20.78 -21.17 -6.51
C GLU A 205 21.96 -20.36 -5.99
N VAL A 206 21.68 -19.17 -5.47
CA VAL A 206 22.68 -18.51 -4.64
C VAL A 206 22.80 -19.45 -3.48
N GLY A 207 23.65 -20.44 -3.69
CA GLY A 207 24.06 -21.33 -2.65
C GLY A 207 24.49 -20.45 -1.52
N ASP A 208 23.96 -20.72 -0.38
CA ASP A 208 24.11 -19.94 0.84
C ASP A 208 24.70 -18.53 0.58
N VAL A 209 23.91 -17.52 0.83
CA VAL A 209 24.35 -16.10 0.69
C VAL A 209 25.66 -15.84 1.47
N GLY A 210 26.18 -16.86 2.18
CA GLY A 210 27.49 -16.93 2.78
C GLY A 210 28.66 -17.00 1.78
N ASP A 211 28.42 -17.38 0.52
CA ASP A 211 29.47 -17.51 -0.50
C ASP A 211 29.39 -16.45 -1.62
N VAL A 212 28.53 -15.46 -1.51
CA VAL A 212 28.69 -14.22 -2.23
C VAL A 212 29.86 -13.52 -1.58
N GLY A 213 31.05 -13.88 -2.07
CA GLY A 213 32.32 -13.46 -1.52
C GLY A 213 32.30 -12.01 -1.11
N ASP A 214 33.08 -11.67 -0.12
CA ASP A 214 33.32 -10.42 0.61
C ASP A 214 33.02 -9.06 -0.06
N GLY A 215 32.25 -9.04 -1.14
CA GLY A 215 31.98 -7.86 -1.98
C GLY A 215 30.54 -7.32 -1.96
N MET A 216 29.52 -8.07 -1.52
CA MET A 216 28.17 -7.49 -1.38
C MET A 216 27.97 -6.90 0.01
N ASN A 217 28.24 -5.63 0.12
CA ASN A 217 27.94 -4.87 1.31
C ASN A 217 26.42 -4.70 1.48
N ASN A 218 25.79 -5.64 2.15
CA ASN A 218 24.36 -5.59 2.49
C ASN A 218 24.02 -4.47 3.51
N SER A 219 25.02 -3.76 4.01
CA SER A 219 24.85 -2.64 4.95
C SER A 219 24.04 -1.48 4.37
N THR A 220 23.90 -1.39 3.05
CA THR A 220 23.10 -0.33 2.42
C THR A 220 21.59 -0.56 2.51
N TYR A 221 21.14 -1.77 2.85
CA TYR A 221 19.71 -2.13 2.94
C TYR A 221 19.17 -2.14 4.37
N SER A 222 20.02 -2.22 5.37
CA SER A 222 19.59 -2.19 6.77
C SER A 222 19.53 -0.75 7.30
N LEU A 223 18.31 -0.23 7.42
CA LEU A 223 18.04 1.06 8.10
C LEU A 223 18.60 1.10 9.53
N ASP A 224 18.69 -0.05 10.20
CA ASP A 224 19.20 -0.14 11.56
C ASP A 224 20.72 -0.02 11.59
N PHE A 225 21.39 -0.57 10.59
CA PHE A 225 22.85 -0.44 10.44
C PHE A 225 23.21 1.03 10.14
N SER A 226 22.52 1.65 9.21
CA SER A 226 22.77 3.07 8.90
C SER A 226 22.44 4.00 10.08
N LYS A 227 21.46 3.68 10.93
CA LYS A 227 21.16 4.44 12.16
C LYS A 227 22.27 4.36 13.19
N HIS A 228 22.92 3.19 13.32
CA HIS A 228 24.05 3.03 14.24
C HIS A 228 25.24 3.86 13.76
N ASP A 229 25.57 3.78 12.49
CA ASP A 229 26.67 4.52 11.89
C ASP A 229 26.43 6.03 11.89
N ILE A 230 25.23 6.49 11.56
CA ILE A 230 24.83 7.89 11.67
C ILE A 230 25.02 8.40 13.11
N LYS A 231 24.55 7.65 14.11
CA LYS A 231 24.74 8.02 15.53
C LYS A 231 26.22 8.10 15.92
N SER A 232 27.04 7.21 15.37
CA SER A 232 28.47 7.20 15.58
C SER A 232 29.15 8.42 14.96
N VAL A 233 28.81 8.75 13.72
CA VAL A 233 29.26 9.95 13.02
C VAL A 233 28.85 11.21 13.77
N ILE A 234 27.59 11.33 14.21
CA ILE A 234 27.11 12.47 15.00
C ILE A 234 27.96 12.66 16.29
N LYS A 235 28.32 11.56 16.96
CA LYS A 235 29.20 11.64 18.15
C LYS A 235 30.57 12.16 17.78
N ILE A 236 31.15 11.70 16.68
CA ILE A 236 32.46 12.16 16.18
C ILE A 236 32.38 13.65 15.83
N LEU A 237 31.35 14.06 15.07
CA LEU A 237 31.15 15.47 14.71
C LEU A 237 31.02 16.37 15.91
N LYS A 238 30.19 15.99 16.90
CA LYS A 238 30.06 16.73 18.15
C LYS A 238 31.40 16.88 18.89
N LYS A 239 32.26 15.86 18.85
CA LYS A 239 33.60 15.91 19.47
C LYS A 239 34.53 16.85 18.71
N ILE A 240 34.50 16.84 17.37
CA ILE A 240 35.27 17.77 16.53
C ILE A 240 34.90 19.21 16.83
N PHE A 241 33.60 19.54 16.76
CA PHE A 241 33.14 20.92 17.01
C PHE A 241 33.35 21.39 18.42
N LYS A 242 33.27 20.49 19.42
CA LYS A 242 33.51 20.84 20.83
C LYS A 242 34.98 21.15 21.11
N ASN A 243 35.90 20.48 20.42
CA ASN A 243 37.35 20.60 20.65
C ASN A 243 38.01 21.61 19.72
N SER A 244 37.29 22.16 18.76
CA SER A 244 37.82 23.16 17.84
C SER A 244 37.27 24.55 18.15
N LYS A 245 38.09 25.56 17.88
CA LYS A 245 37.70 26.97 17.90
C LYS A 245 37.08 27.41 16.58
N GLU A 246 37.08 26.53 15.54
CA GLU A 246 36.50 26.80 14.22
C GLU A 246 34.99 26.61 14.25
N ILE A 247 34.26 27.54 13.64
CA ILE A 247 32.77 27.53 13.57
C ILE A 247 32.30 26.70 12.40
N SER A 248 33.14 26.47 11.38
CA SER A 248 32.83 25.72 10.19
C SER A 248 34.02 24.90 9.70
N PHE A 249 33.70 23.74 9.11
CA PHE A 249 34.70 22.85 8.51
C PHE A 249 34.33 22.56 7.05
N LYS A 250 35.34 22.44 6.18
CA LYS A 250 35.11 21.88 4.83
C LYS A 250 34.73 20.42 4.95
N LEU A 251 33.79 19.99 4.13
CA LEU A 251 33.29 18.61 4.16
C LEU A 251 34.40 17.57 3.94
N GLU A 252 35.33 17.83 3.02
CA GLU A 252 36.49 16.96 2.75
C GLU A 252 37.34 16.70 4.02
N ARG A 253 37.50 17.71 4.87
CA ARG A 253 38.24 17.58 6.13
C ARG A 253 37.46 16.75 7.14
N ILE A 254 36.15 16.91 7.19
CA ILE A 254 35.27 16.11 8.06
C ILE A 254 35.32 14.65 7.61
N THR A 255 35.14 14.39 6.31
CA THR A 255 35.17 13.05 5.76
C THR A 255 36.46 12.33 6.07
N LYS A 256 37.59 12.98 5.81
CA LYS A 256 38.92 12.43 6.14
C LYS A 256 39.06 12.10 7.62
N TYR A 257 38.65 12.97 8.49
CA TYR A 257 38.75 12.77 9.95
C TYR A 257 37.84 11.64 10.46
N VAL A 258 36.64 11.52 9.90
CA VAL A 258 35.72 10.44 10.26
C VAL A 258 36.23 9.09 9.76
N GLN A 259 36.79 9.04 8.54
CA GLN A 259 37.34 7.82 7.93
C GLN A 259 38.65 7.38 8.62
N GLU A 260 39.46 8.30 9.13
CA GLU A 260 40.61 7.96 9.97
C GLU A 260 40.22 7.25 11.29
N ILE A 261 39.03 7.55 11.82
CA ILE A 261 38.51 6.90 13.04
C ILE A 261 37.81 5.58 12.71
N ASN A 262 37.09 5.53 11.59
CA ASN A 262 36.35 4.33 11.13
C ASN A 262 36.29 4.30 9.59
N GLU A 263 37.17 3.47 9.01
CA GLU A 263 37.31 3.30 7.55
C GLU A 263 36.04 2.76 6.87
N THR A 264 35.15 2.11 7.60
CA THR A 264 33.92 1.52 7.03
C THR A 264 32.83 2.55 6.75
N ILE A 265 32.96 3.78 7.26
CA ILE A 265 31.97 4.84 7.10
C ILE A 265 32.08 5.47 5.72
N THR A 266 31.02 5.36 4.93
CA THR A 266 30.96 5.94 3.59
C THR A 266 30.54 7.43 3.63
N ASP A 267 30.91 8.17 2.59
CA ASP A 267 30.56 9.58 2.43
C ASP A 267 29.06 9.83 2.54
N LYS A 268 28.22 8.89 2.02
CA LYS A 268 26.76 8.97 2.11
C LYS A 268 26.25 8.97 3.57
N ILE A 269 26.92 8.25 4.46
CA ILE A 269 26.55 8.21 5.89
C ILE A 269 26.96 9.51 6.57
N ILE A 270 28.12 10.06 6.22
CA ILE A 270 28.59 11.34 6.72
C ILE A 270 27.67 12.48 6.33
N TYR A 271 27.16 12.46 5.08
CA TYR A 271 26.20 13.43 4.58
C TYR A 271 24.83 13.37 5.29
N LYS A 272 24.44 12.23 5.83
CA LYS A 272 23.17 12.04 6.55
C LYS A 272 23.25 12.34 8.04
N ALA A 273 24.44 12.45 8.58
CA ALA A 273 24.70 12.73 9.98
C ALA A 273 24.76 14.23 10.25
#